data_dae6c78c2a49cbb6b7fa22e4c0a6520a
#
_entry.id   dae6c78c2a49cbb6b7fa22e4c0a6520a
#
_cell.length_a   1.000
_cell.length_b   1.000
_cell.length_c   1.000
_cell.angle_alpha   90.00
_cell.angle_beta   90.00
_cell.angle_gamma   90.00
#
_symmetry.space_group_name_H-M   'P 1'
#
loop_
_entity.id
_entity.type
_entity.pdbx_description
1 polymer ?
#
loop_
_entity_poly.entity_id
_entity_poly.type
_entity_poly.pdbx_seq_one_letter_code
_entity_poly.pdbx_strand_id
1 'polypeptide(L)'
;MGVVKPRRGKGAVTAPALVHSEGARVVTAGFIPLLDASVLIATAELGFAAREGISLQLVRDVSWANIRDRLAFRRFDMAHMLSTMPVASQLGLGSNPSPTIAPFALGRGGTAITLADRLYRQMEARAGLTGAEDAQTNALALKRVIQDRAAAGEVPLTFGMTYPYSCHNYELRYWLAAGGIHPDRDVKLVVVPPPLTSDALEAGAIDGFCVGAPWNMVAVEREVGRIVVVKHDIWPSSPEKVIGTRPEWAAAHPDTLARLLVALDAAAQWCDRIENRTELAEMVAMPGYIEAPLDIIRRVLLGEFTVDRRGTKRTIPDYFVFHKDFATFPRVSQALWTYSQMVRWGQAAYSPENAAKAASGYRPDLYRAALGSGFAPTEDRRVEGYEQGDRFMDGRVFDPDVIEAYVEGFPIHSRLPQDLPLQVPDDGV
;
A
#
# COMPACT_ATOMS: atom_id res chain seq x y z
N MET A 1 8.52 -43.39 47.08
CA MET A 1 7.98 -42.01 47.14
C MET A 1 9.04 -41.05 46.62
N GLY A 2 9.00 -40.71 45.36
CA GLY A 2 9.94 -39.78 44.71
C GLY A 2 9.20 -38.46 44.44
N VAL A 3 9.71 -37.38 45.04
CA VAL A 3 9.19 -36.03 44.90
C VAL A 3 9.65 -35.47 43.57
N VAL A 4 8.71 -35.26 42.65
CA VAL A 4 8.94 -34.56 41.36
C VAL A 4 8.98 -33.07 41.64
N LYS A 5 10.13 -32.43 41.42
CA LYS A 5 10.25 -30.95 41.44
C LYS A 5 9.58 -30.33 40.18
N PRO A 6 8.81 -29.26 40.33
CA PRO A 6 8.22 -28.57 39.17
C PRO A 6 9.31 -27.87 38.37
N ARG A 7 9.25 -28.01 37.02
CA ARG A 7 10.08 -27.27 36.05
C ARG A 7 9.70 -25.78 36.12
N ARG A 8 10.70 -24.92 36.32
CA ARG A 8 10.57 -23.46 36.23
C ARG A 8 10.08 -23.10 34.80
N GLY A 9 8.97 -22.40 34.77
CA GLY A 9 8.40 -21.83 33.54
C GLY A 9 9.38 -20.83 32.92
N LYS A 10 9.43 -20.86 31.57
CA LYS A 10 10.13 -19.89 30.76
C LYS A 10 9.55 -18.50 31.03
N GLY A 11 10.43 -17.54 31.32
CA GLY A 11 10.05 -16.17 31.66
C GLY A 11 9.13 -15.54 30.58
N ALA A 12 8.09 -14.90 31.09
CA ALA A 12 7.29 -14.00 30.27
C ALA A 12 8.20 -12.89 29.74
N VAL A 13 8.25 -12.73 28.43
CA VAL A 13 8.87 -11.58 27.79
C VAL A 13 8.00 -10.37 28.17
N THR A 14 8.47 -9.61 29.13
CA THR A 14 7.88 -8.31 29.46
C THR A 14 8.13 -7.38 28.28
N ALA A 15 7.06 -6.74 27.78
CA ALA A 15 7.18 -5.64 26.82
C ALA A 15 8.22 -4.64 27.31
N PRO A 16 9.12 -4.13 26.45
CA PRO A 16 10.10 -3.14 26.86
C PRO A 16 9.38 -1.92 27.41
N ALA A 17 9.80 -1.48 28.59
CA ALA A 17 9.27 -0.29 29.22
C ALA A 17 9.56 0.91 28.29
N LEU A 18 8.51 1.63 27.90
CA LEU A 18 8.61 2.89 27.18
C LEU A 18 9.59 3.81 27.95
N VAL A 19 10.72 4.12 27.32
CA VAL A 19 11.70 5.07 27.88
C VAL A 19 11.09 6.46 27.79
N HIS A 20 10.32 6.84 28.79
CA HIS A 20 9.87 8.22 28.95
C HIS A 20 11.03 9.06 29.48
N SER A 21 11.66 9.82 28.61
CA SER A 21 12.53 10.91 29.07
C SER A 21 11.64 12.04 29.60
N GLU A 22 11.88 12.49 30.84
CA GLU A 22 11.21 13.67 31.38
C GLU A 22 11.37 14.86 30.41
N GLY A 23 10.26 15.47 29.97
CA GLY A 23 10.25 16.58 29.03
C GLY A 23 10.16 16.19 27.55
N ALA A 24 10.05 14.91 27.19
CA ALA A 24 9.85 14.50 25.79
C ALA A 24 8.50 14.98 25.23
N ARG A 25 8.52 15.48 23.99
CA ARG A 25 7.27 15.85 23.28
C ARG A 25 6.49 14.60 22.91
N VAL A 26 5.27 14.48 23.40
CA VAL A 26 4.37 13.39 23.01
C VAL A 26 3.85 13.66 21.61
N VAL A 27 3.94 12.65 20.73
CA VAL A 27 3.37 12.61 19.38
C VAL A 27 2.58 11.33 19.22
N THR A 28 1.33 11.44 18.79
CA THR A 28 0.45 10.29 18.55
C THR A 28 0.39 9.94 17.07
N ALA A 29 0.60 8.66 16.75
CA ALA A 29 0.56 8.17 15.38
C ALA A 29 -0.39 6.96 15.23
N GLY A 30 -1.39 7.08 14.33
CA GLY A 30 -2.26 5.97 13.97
C GLY A 30 -1.61 5.06 12.95
N PHE A 31 -1.87 3.74 13.01
CA PHE A 31 -1.38 2.79 12.01
C PHE A 31 -2.32 1.60 11.80
N ILE A 32 -2.21 0.97 10.63
CA ILE A 32 -2.88 -0.29 10.28
C ILE A 32 -1.87 -1.44 10.41
N PRO A 33 -2.30 -2.65 10.89
CA PRO A 33 -1.42 -3.81 11.10
C PRO A 33 -0.95 -4.42 9.77
N LEU A 34 0.02 -3.77 9.15
CA LEU A 34 0.67 -4.13 7.89
C LEU A 34 2.19 -4.00 8.04
N LEU A 35 2.95 -4.81 7.30
CA LEU A 35 4.42 -4.81 7.37
C LEU A 35 5.05 -3.49 6.87
N ASP A 36 4.34 -2.71 6.09
CA ASP A 36 4.77 -1.37 5.67
C ASP A 36 4.71 -0.32 6.81
N ALA A 37 4.11 -0.65 7.98
CA ALA A 37 4.23 0.13 9.21
C ALA A 37 5.55 -0.13 9.98
N SER A 38 6.40 -1.04 9.52
CA SER A 38 7.64 -1.45 10.21
C SER A 38 8.54 -0.28 10.58
N VAL A 39 8.74 0.68 9.68
CA VAL A 39 9.57 1.86 9.95
C VAL A 39 9.00 2.68 11.12
N LEU A 40 7.69 2.89 11.12
CA LEU A 40 7.02 3.64 12.19
C LEU A 40 7.11 2.91 13.54
N ILE A 41 6.92 1.57 13.54
CA ILE A 41 7.03 0.73 14.74
C ILE A 41 8.48 0.75 15.26
N ALA A 42 9.47 0.53 14.39
CA ALA A 42 10.88 0.58 14.76
C ALA A 42 11.30 1.96 15.29
N THR A 43 10.73 3.04 14.77
CA THR A 43 10.98 4.41 15.24
C THR A 43 10.60 4.58 16.71
N ALA A 44 9.50 3.97 17.13
CA ALA A 44 9.05 4.01 18.52
C ALA A 44 9.85 3.02 19.39
N GLU A 45 9.91 1.74 19.00
CA GLU A 45 10.39 0.64 19.84
C GLU A 45 11.92 0.62 20.03
N LEU A 46 12.69 1.01 19.00
CA LEU A 46 14.15 1.03 19.07
C LEU A 46 14.71 2.36 19.57
N GLY A 47 13.84 3.25 20.06
CA GLY A 47 14.22 4.51 20.67
C GLY A 47 14.75 5.56 19.69
N PHE A 48 14.50 5.42 18.38
CA PHE A 48 14.87 6.44 17.40
C PHE A 48 14.16 7.76 17.70
N ALA A 49 12.86 7.74 17.98
CA ALA A 49 12.10 8.90 18.40
C ALA A 49 12.58 9.48 19.75
N ALA A 50 12.88 8.61 20.71
CA ALA A 50 13.34 9.03 22.02
C ALA A 50 14.67 9.78 21.98
N ARG A 51 15.61 9.39 21.10
CA ARG A 51 16.87 10.10 20.88
C ARG A 51 16.68 11.53 20.37
N GLU A 52 15.57 11.76 19.66
CA GLU A 52 15.14 13.07 19.17
C GLU A 52 14.24 13.82 20.18
N GLY A 53 14.13 13.35 21.43
CA GLY A 53 13.30 13.96 22.46
C GLY A 53 11.79 13.84 22.20
N ILE A 54 11.37 12.79 21.46
CA ILE A 54 9.98 12.54 21.12
C ILE A 54 9.52 11.23 21.77
N SER A 55 8.38 11.29 22.49
CA SER A 55 7.63 10.11 22.94
C SER A 55 6.60 9.77 21.88
N LEU A 56 6.92 8.85 20.98
CA LEU A 56 6.05 8.43 19.88
C LEU A 56 5.09 7.34 20.37
N GLN A 57 3.80 7.69 20.44
CA GLN A 57 2.73 6.79 20.86
C GLN A 57 2.00 6.24 19.65
N LEU A 58 2.02 4.92 19.49
CA LEU A 58 1.38 4.23 18.38
C LEU A 58 -0.03 3.77 18.76
N VAL A 59 -0.99 4.03 17.89
CA VAL A 59 -2.39 3.62 18.07
C VAL A 59 -2.81 2.80 16.85
N ARG A 60 -3.02 1.51 17.09
CA ARG A 60 -3.50 0.56 16.07
C ARG A 60 -4.95 0.86 15.69
N ASP A 61 -5.25 0.77 14.41
CA ASP A 61 -6.59 0.86 13.85
C ASP A 61 -6.86 -0.29 12.87
N VAL A 62 -8.11 -0.44 12.44
CA VAL A 62 -8.54 -1.56 11.58
C VAL A 62 -8.91 -1.13 10.17
N SER A 63 -9.14 0.18 9.93
CA SER A 63 -9.55 0.66 8.62
C SER A 63 -8.92 2.00 8.23
N TRP A 64 -8.70 2.17 6.94
CA TRP A 64 -8.16 3.42 6.39
C TRP A 64 -9.11 4.61 6.55
N ALA A 65 -10.43 4.37 6.55
CA ALA A 65 -11.41 5.41 6.85
C ALA A 65 -11.26 5.94 8.28
N ASN A 66 -11.05 5.05 9.26
CA ASN A 66 -10.80 5.46 10.64
C ASN A 66 -9.49 6.26 10.76
N ILE A 67 -8.42 5.82 10.10
CA ILE A 67 -7.13 6.56 10.08
C ILE A 67 -7.35 7.98 9.57
N ARG A 68 -8.05 8.13 8.41
CA ARG A 68 -8.41 9.44 7.85
C ARG A 68 -9.17 10.30 8.85
N ASP A 69 -10.25 9.75 9.41
CA ASP A 69 -11.17 10.51 10.27
C ASP A 69 -10.52 10.90 11.58
N ARG A 70 -9.77 9.98 12.21
CA ARG A 70 -9.07 10.28 13.47
C ARG A 70 -7.96 11.33 13.28
N LEU A 71 -7.26 11.31 12.14
CA LEU A 71 -6.30 12.37 11.79
C LEU A 71 -7.02 13.72 11.62
N ALA A 72 -8.10 13.76 10.85
CA ALA A 72 -8.90 14.95 10.60
C ALA A 72 -9.50 15.54 11.89
N PHE A 73 -10.00 14.68 12.79
CA PHE A 73 -10.55 15.09 14.09
C PHE A 73 -9.49 15.27 15.19
N ARG A 74 -8.19 15.36 14.82
CA ARG A 74 -7.08 15.66 15.74
C ARG A 74 -6.91 14.62 16.87
N ARG A 75 -7.31 13.37 16.62
CA ARG A 75 -7.04 12.24 17.52
C ARG A 75 -5.66 11.66 17.33
N PHE A 76 -5.06 11.93 16.15
CA PHE A 76 -3.67 11.66 15.82
C PHE A 76 -2.99 12.96 15.39
N ASP A 77 -1.71 13.08 15.69
CA ASP A 77 -0.85 14.14 15.17
C ASP A 77 -0.40 13.78 13.75
N MET A 78 -0.15 12.49 13.54
CA MET A 78 0.21 11.92 12.25
C MET A 78 -0.33 10.51 12.10
N ALA A 79 -0.18 9.93 10.91
CA ALA A 79 -0.62 8.57 10.66
C ALA A 79 0.20 7.88 9.57
N HIS A 80 0.37 6.57 9.70
CA HIS A 80 0.65 5.65 8.62
C HIS A 80 -0.53 5.68 7.66
N MET A 81 -0.33 6.13 6.44
CA MET A 81 -1.38 6.34 5.45
C MET A 81 -1.03 5.71 4.11
N LEU A 82 -2.05 5.37 3.34
CA LEU A 82 -1.88 5.07 1.93
C LEU A 82 -1.31 6.30 1.20
N SER A 83 -0.30 6.11 0.37
CA SER A 83 0.36 7.18 -0.39
C SER A 83 -0.61 8.05 -1.21
N THR A 84 -1.72 7.46 -1.60
CA THR A 84 -2.77 8.09 -2.41
C THR A 84 -3.75 8.95 -1.60
N MET A 85 -3.83 8.76 -0.27
CA MET A 85 -4.78 9.51 0.57
C MET A 85 -4.46 11.01 0.67
N PRO A 86 -3.20 11.46 0.83
CA PRO A 86 -2.89 12.88 0.77
C PRO A 86 -3.32 13.52 -0.55
N VAL A 87 -3.09 12.85 -1.69
CA VAL A 87 -3.51 13.33 -3.00
C VAL A 87 -5.04 13.47 -3.07
N ALA A 88 -5.78 12.44 -2.66
CA ALA A 88 -7.24 12.47 -2.63
C ALA A 88 -7.77 13.62 -1.74
N SER A 89 -7.15 13.83 -0.57
CA SER A 89 -7.58 14.88 0.37
C SER A 89 -7.36 16.29 -0.19
N GLN A 90 -6.27 16.54 -0.91
CA GLN A 90 -5.99 17.83 -1.56
C GLN A 90 -7.00 18.13 -2.69
N LEU A 91 -7.52 17.09 -3.31
CA LEU A 91 -8.55 17.20 -4.35
C LEU A 91 -9.98 17.26 -3.77
N GLY A 92 -10.14 17.19 -2.44
CA GLY A 92 -11.44 17.18 -1.79
C GLY A 92 -12.23 15.88 -2.04
N LEU A 93 -11.55 14.77 -2.36
CA LEU A 93 -12.19 13.49 -2.61
C LEU A 93 -12.46 12.73 -1.32
N GLY A 94 -13.58 12.03 -1.27
CA GLY A 94 -14.04 11.27 -0.11
C GLY A 94 -14.97 12.07 0.81
N SER A 95 -15.44 11.41 1.88
CA SER A 95 -16.45 11.96 2.78
C SER A 95 -15.91 12.98 3.81
N ASN A 96 -14.60 13.10 3.95
CA ASN A 96 -13.97 14.08 4.85
C ASN A 96 -12.77 14.73 4.15
N PRO A 97 -12.96 15.91 3.57
CA PRO A 97 -11.96 16.59 2.76
C PRO A 97 -10.89 17.35 3.57
N SER A 98 -10.61 16.94 4.81
CA SER A 98 -9.54 17.58 5.61
C SER A 98 -8.19 17.41 4.90
N PRO A 99 -7.51 18.51 4.53
CA PRO A 99 -6.23 18.44 3.85
C PRO A 99 -5.19 17.66 4.66
N THR A 100 -4.45 16.82 3.96
CA THR A 100 -3.36 16.03 4.52
C THR A 100 -2.13 16.18 3.63
N ILE A 101 -0.95 16.22 4.23
CA ILE A 101 0.34 16.28 3.54
C ILE A 101 1.21 15.09 3.93
N ALA A 102 2.07 14.67 3.01
CA ALA A 102 3.03 13.58 3.21
C ALA A 102 4.47 14.12 3.11
N PRO A 103 5.14 14.39 4.23
CA PRO A 103 6.53 14.82 4.24
C PRO A 103 7.53 13.65 4.19
N PHE A 104 7.08 12.39 4.28
CA PHE A 104 7.93 11.20 4.34
C PHE A 104 7.22 9.97 3.77
N ALA A 105 7.88 9.22 2.90
CA ALA A 105 7.42 7.91 2.45
C ALA A 105 7.99 6.80 3.36
N LEU A 106 7.19 5.75 3.62
CA LEU A 106 7.58 4.63 4.50
C LEU A 106 8.25 3.48 3.73
N GLY A 107 8.70 3.76 2.52
CA GLY A 107 9.33 2.79 1.64
C GLY A 107 8.50 2.44 0.41
N ARG A 108 8.90 1.36 -0.26
CA ARG A 108 8.29 0.84 -1.49
C ARG A 108 8.00 -0.66 -1.35
N GLY A 109 7.07 -1.17 -2.16
CA GLY A 109 6.75 -2.59 -2.22
C GLY A 109 5.75 -3.03 -1.16
N GLY A 110 5.74 -4.33 -0.85
CA GLY A 110 4.92 -4.88 0.22
C GLY A 110 3.48 -5.23 -0.14
N THR A 111 3.05 -5.07 -1.39
CA THR A 111 1.69 -5.39 -1.85
C THR A 111 1.69 -6.55 -2.85
N ALA A 112 0.60 -7.32 -2.85
CA ALA A 112 0.38 -8.37 -3.84
C ALA A 112 -1.11 -8.53 -4.17
N ILE A 113 -1.37 -9.14 -5.34
CA ILE A 113 -2.68 -9.60 -5.77
C ILE A 113 -2.75 -11.10 -5.55
N THR A 114 -3.74 -11.53 -4.77
CA THR A 114 -4.03 -12.92 -4.46
C THR A 114 -5.40 -13.30 -5.01
N LEU A 115 -5.48 -14.38 -5.74
CA LEU A 115 -6.73 -14.98 -6.22
C LEU A 115 -7.11 -16.18 -5.36
N ALA A 116 -8.40 -16.49 -5.27
CA ALA A 116 -8.86 -17.73 -4.68
C ALA A 116 -8.26 -18.93 -5.45
N ASP A 117 -7.78 -19.95 -4.74
CA ASP A 117 -7.19 -21.14 -5.35
C ASP A 117 -8.17 -21.82 -6.34
N ARG A 118 -9.47 -21.81 -6.03
CA ARG A 118 -10.52 -22.30 -6.94
C ARG A 118 -10.56 -21.52 -8.26
N LEU A 119 -10.40 -20.21 -8.23
CA LEU A 119 -10.39 -19.35 -9.44
C LEU A 119 -9.12 -19.61 -10.25
N TYR A 120 -7.96 -19.69 -9.59
CA TYR A 120 -6.71 -19.97 -10.29
C TYR A 120 -6.73 -21.32 -11.00
N ARG A 121 -7.32 -22.36 -10.40
CA ARG A 121 -7.51 -23.67 -11.08
C ARG A 121 -8.39 -23.58 -12.33
N GLN A 122 -9.39 -22.71 -12.34
CA GLN A 122 -10.17 -22.45 -13.58
C GLN A 122 -9.28 -21.79 -14.65
N MET A 123 -8.43 -20.85 -14.24
CA MET A 123 -7.45 -20.23 -15.15
C MET A 123 -6.44 -21.24 -15.70
N GLU A 124 -5.88 -22.12 -14.84
CA GLU A 124 -4.98 -23.22 -15.26
C GLU A 124 -5.66 -24.11 -16.31
N ALA A 125 -6.86 -24.59 -16.03
CA ALA A 125 -7.61 -25.47 -16.93
C ALA A 125 -7.95 -24.78 -18.28
N ARG A 126 -8.24 -23.47 -18.25
CA ARG A 126 -8.68 -22.72 -19.44
C ARG A 126 -7.52 -22.21 -20.29
N ALA A 127 -6.41 -21.86 -19.69
CA ALA A 127 -5.28 -21.19 -20.35
C ALA A 127 -3.99 -22.02 -20.39
N GLY A 128 -3.95 -23.19 -19.74
CA GLY A 128 -2.76 -24.06 -19.68
C GLY A 128 -1.61 -23.43 -18.91
N LEU A 129 -1.91 -22.74 -17.79
CA LEU A 129 -0.91 -22.09 -16.97
C LEU A 129 0.03 -23.13 -16.32
N THR A 130 1.30 -22.75 -16.16
CA THR A 130 2.37 -23.59 -15.57
C THR A 130 2.65 -23.26 -14.12
N GLY A 131 2.25 -22.06 -13.68
CA GLY A 131 2.46 -21.53 -12.34
C GLY A 131 3.62 -20.57 -12.21
N ALA A 132 4.30 -20.24 -13.32
CA ALA A 132 5.42 -19.30 -13.37
C ALA A 132 5.15 -18.10 -14.30
N GLU A 133 3.88 -17.82 -14.56
CA GLU A 133 3.45 -16.77 -15.48
C GLU A 133 3.77 -15.37 -14.92
N ASP A 134 4.07 -14.46 -15.84
CA ASP A 134 4.17 -13.03 -15.56
C ASP A 134 2.79 -12.39 -15.27
N ALA A 135 2.81 -11.13 -14.85
CA ALA A 135 1.59 -10.40 -14.49
C ALA A 135 0.61 -10.26 -15.66
N GLN A 136 1.12 -10.05 -16.87
CA GLN A 136 0.31 -9.89 -18.09
C GLN A 136 -0.38 -11.20 -18.47
N THR A 137 0.34 -12.31 -18.46
CA THR A 137 -0.18 -13.65 -18.79
C THR A 137 -1.26 -14.06 -17.78
N ASN A 138 -1.06 -13.79 -16.50
CA ASN A 138 -2.09 -14.04 -15.46
C ASN A 138 -3.36 -13.20 -15.71
N ALA A 139 -3.22 -11.92 -16.07
CA ALA A 139 -4.38 -11.06 -16.36
C ALA A 139 -5.15 -11.54 -17.60
N LEU A 140 -4.46 -11.96 -18.65
CA LEU A 140 -5.09 -12.51 -19.88
C LEU A 140 -5.81 -13.84 -19.60
N ALA A 141 -5.25 -14.70 -18.76
CA ALA A 141 -5.90 -15.94 -18.36
C ALA A 141 -7.17 -15.68 -17.54
N LEU A 142 -7.12 -14.71 -16.61
CA LEU A 142 -8.30 -14.28 -15.84
C LEU A 142 -9.39 -13.73 -16.76
N LYS A 143 -9.03 -12.95 -17.78
CA LYS A 143 -10.00 -12.42 -18.77
C LYS A 143 -10.80 -13.55 -19.44
N ARG A 144 -10.14 -14.65 -19.82
CA ARG A 144 -10.80 -15.79 -20.46
C ARG A 144 -11.87 -16.41 -19.54
N VAL A 145 -11.52 -16.58 -18.25
CA VAL A 145 -12.48 -17.09 -17.26
C VAL A 145 -13.66 -16.14 -17.09
N ILE A 146 -13.42 -14.83 -17.02
CA ILE A 146 -14.48 -13.81 -16.91
C ILE A 146 -15.39 -13.85 -18.13
N GLN A 147 -14.85 -13.99 -19.34
CA GLN A 147 -15.63 -14.09 -20.57
C GLN A 147 -16.51 -15.36 -20.63
N ASP A 148 -15.95 -16.52 -20.22
CA ASP A 148 -16.70 -17.78 -20.18
C ASP A 148 -17.86 -17.68 -19.16
N ARG A 149 -17.64 -17.10 -17.98
CA ARG A 149 -18.64 -16.84 -16.94
C ARG A 149 -19.75 -15.90 -17.44
N ALA A 150 -19.38 -14.81 -18.10
CA ALA A 150 -20.33 -13.85 -18.67
C ALA A 150 -21.19 -14.52 -19.74
N ALA A 151 -20.60 -15.34 -20.63
CA ALA A 151 -21.35 -16.12 -21.63
C ALA A 151 -22.29 -17.14 -21.01
N ALA A 152 -21.98 -17.70 -19.83
CA ALA A 152 -22.81 -18.58 -19.06
C ALA A 152 -23.89 -17.86 -18.21
N GLY A 153 -23.90 -16.52 -18.20
CA GLY A 153 -24.84 -15.73 -17.40
C GLY A 153 -24.55 -15.78 -15.90
N GLU A 154 -23.31 -16.12 -15.52
CA GLU A 154 -22.89 -16.16 -14.11
C GLU A 154 -22.65 -14.75 -13.56
N VAL A 155 -22.78 -14.61 -12.23
CA VAL A 155 -22.48 -13.34 -11.55
C VAL A 155 -21.01 -12.95 -11.72
N PRO A 156 -20.70 -11.63 -11.87
CA PRO A 156 -19.32 -11.16 -11.98
C PRO A 156 -18.48 -11.55 -10.78
N LEU A 157 -17.19 -11.82 -11.01
CA LEU A 157 -16.20 -12.04 -9.96
C LEU A 157 -16.07 -10.81 -9.08
N THR A 158 -15.86 -11.02 -7.78
CA THR A 158 -15.74 -9.96 -6.79
C THR A 158 -14.31 -9.90 -6.26
N PHE A 159 -13.69 -8.71 -6.32
CA PHE A 159 -12.34 -8.49 -5.82
C PHE A 159 -12.32 -7.50 -4.66
N GLY A 160 -11.55 -7.83 -3.62
CA GLY A 160 -11.33 -6.98 -2.46
C GLY A 160 -10.20 -5.97 -2.68
N MET A 161 -10.43 -4.73 -2.29
CA MET A 161 -9.41 -3.69 -2.10
C MET A 161 -9.64 -3.02 -0.76
N THR A 162 -8.67 -2.25 -0.26
CA THR A 162 -8.72 -1.81 1.14
C THR A 162 -9.36 -0.44 1.35
N TYR A 163 -9.43 0.37 0.31
CA TYR A 163 -10.01 1.73 0.33
C TYR A 163 -10.18 2.25 -1.11
N PRO A 164 -11.24 3.01 -1.44
CA PRO A 164 -11.51 3.48 -2.81
C PRO A 164 -10.37 4.33 -3.41
N TYR A 165 -9.66 5.08 -2.60
CA TYR A 165 -8.49 5.88 -3.00
C TYR A 165 -7.19 5.23 -2.50
N SER A 166 -7.04 3.91 -2.62
CA SER A 166 -5.84 3.19 -2.21
C SER A 166 -4.93 2.88 -3.39
N CYS A 167 -3.62 2.81 -3.15
CA CYS A 167 -2.67 2.24 -4.10
C CYS A 167 -3.10 0.83 -4.51
N HIS A 168 -3.58 0.00 -3.58
CA HIS A 168 -4.12 -1.33 -3.85
C HIS A 168 -5.26 -1.33 -4.88
N ASN A 169 -6.19 -0.35 -4.80
CA ASN A 169 -7.26 -0.20 -5.79
C ASN A 169 -6.70 0.16 -7.16
N TYR A 170 -5.75 1.11 -7.23
CA TYR A 170 -5.19 1.53 -8.52
C TYR A 170 -4.30 0.46 -9.15
N GLU A 171 -3.55 -0.29 -8.36
CA GLU A 171 -2.73 -1.41 -8.84
C GLU A 171 -3.59 -2.57 -9.35
N LEU A 172 -4.65 -2.93 -8.60
CA LEU A 172 -5.62 -3.94 -9.04
C LEU A 172 -6.29 -3.53 -10.35
N ARG A 173 -6.77 -2.28 -10.44
CA ARG A 173 -7.37 -1.73 -11.66
C ARG A 173 -6.37 -1.67 -12.82
N TYR A 174 -5.13 -1.31 -12.55
CA TYR A 174 -4.07 -1.26 -13.55
C TYR A 174 -3.81 -2.65 -14.14
N TRP A 175 -3.64 -3.66 -13.26
CA TRP A 175 -3.43 -5.05 -13.65
C TRP A 175 -4.61 -5.64 -14.43
N LEU A 176 -5.83 -5.45 -13.95
CA LEU A 176 -7.06 -5.90 -14.64
C LEU A 176 -7.14 -5.27 -16.04
N ALA A 177 -6.97 -3.96 -16.13
CA ALA A 177 -7.05 -3.24 -17.40
C ALA A 177 -5.93 -3.61 -18.38
N ALA A 178 -4.72 -3.90 -17.92
CA ALA A 178 -3.64 -4.42 -18.74
C ALA A 178 -4.00 -5.78 -19.37
N GLY A 179 -4.76 -6.63 -18.66
CA GLY A 179 -5.35 -7.84 -19.20
C GLY A 179 -6.58 -7.63 -20.09
N GLY A 180 -7.02 -6.39 -20.28
CA GLY A 180 -8.22 -6.07 -21.06
C GLY A 180 -9.53 -6.31 -20.32
N ILE A 181 -9.52 -6.30 -18.98
CA ILE A 181 -10.67 -6.42 -18.09
C ILE A 181 -11.05 -5.03 -17.60
N HIS A 182 -12.30 -4.61 -17.81
CA HIS A 182 -12.78 -3.32 -17.31
C HIS A 182 -13.20 -3.44 -15.84
N PRO A 183 -12.50 -2.77 -14.89
CA PRO A 183 -12.70 -3.00 -13.46
C PRO A 183 -14.06 -2.57 -12.90
N ASP A 184 -14.80 -1.72 -13.60
CA ASP A 184 -16.12 -1.25 -13.19
C ASP A 184 -17.29 -1.92 -13.93
N ARG A 185 -17.01 -2.77 -14.96
CA ARG A 185 -18.04 -3.45 -15.77
C ARG A 185 -17.95 -4.97 -15.76
N ASP A 186 -16.71 -5.49 -15.81
CA ASP A 186 -16.48 -6.91 -15.98
C ASP A 186 -16.34 -7.66 -14.65
N VAL A 187 -16.07 -6.91 -13.57
CA VAL A 187 -15.90 -7.42 -12.20
C VAL A 187 -16.56 -6.48 -11.19
N LYS A 188 -16.67 -6.91 -9.93
CA LYS A 188 -17.12 -6.09 -8.81
C LYS A 188 -15.96 -5.82 -7.86
N LEU A 189 -15.72 -4.56 -7.51
CA LEU A 189 -14.72 -4.16 -6.51
C LEU A 189 -15.41 -3.81 -5.18
N VAL A 190 -14.92 -4.36 -4.09
CA VAL A 190 -15.46 -4.14 -2.73
C VAL A 190 -14.36 -3.78 -1.74
N VAL A 191 -14.71 -3.02 -0.71
CA VAL A 191 -13.77 -2.67 0.38
C VAL A 191 -13.74 -3.79 1.40
N VAL A 192 -12.52 -4.31 1.68
CA VAL A 192 -12.29 -5.31 2.74
C VAL A 192 -11.11 -4.83 3.59
N PRO A 193 -11.25 -4.72 4.92
CA PRO A 193 -10.13 -4.41 5.80
C PRO A 193 -9.00 -5.43 5.66
N PRO A 194 -7.72 -5.01 5.68
CA PRO A 194 -6.57 -5.90 5.44
C PRO A 194 -6.59 -7.21 6.23
N PRO A 195 -6.81 -7.24 7.55
CA PRO A 195 -6.79 -8.49 8.32
C PRO A 195 -7.94 -9.46 7.98
N LEU A 196 -9.00 -8.99 7.32
CA LEU A 196 -10.19 -9.78 7.00
C LEU A 196 -10.17 -10.34 5.58
N THR A 197 -9.16 -10.03 4.77
CA THR A 197 -9.11 -10.44 3.36
C THR A 197 -9.03 -11.96 3.19
N SER A 198 -8.25 -12.66 4.02
CA SER A 198 -8.14 -14.11 3.98
C SER A 198 -9.45 -14.79 4.36
N ASP A 199 -10.14 -14.29 5.40
CA ASP A 199 -11.43 -14.82 5.85
C ASP A 199 -12.51 -14.60 4.78
N ALA A 200 -12.55 -13.44 4.14
CA ALA A 200 -13.48 -13.13 3.07
C ALA A 200 -13.25 -14.04 1.83
N LEU A 201 -11.98 -14.35 1.52
CA LEU A 201 -11.61 -15.26 0.43
C LEU A 201 -12.03 -16.70 0.74
N GLU A 202 -11.78 -17.18 1.97
CA GLU A 202 -12.16 -18.50 2.46
C GLU A 202 -13.68 -18.70 2.45
N ALA A 203 -14.43 -17.71 2.92
CA ALA A 203 -15.88 -17.69 2.91
C ALA A 203 -16.49 -17.59 1.49
N GLY A 204 -15.68 -17.33 0.46
CA GLY A 204 -16.16 -17.13 -0.92
C GLY A 204 -16.89 -15.80 -1.14
N ALA A 205 -16.78 -14.86 -0.20
CA ALA A 205 -17.36 -13.52 -0.35
C ALA A 205 -16.61 -12.67 -1.39
N ILE A 206 -15.34 -13.01 -1.64
CA ILE A 206 -14.49 -12.44 -2.70
C ILE A 206 -13.79 -13.57 -3.46
N ASP A 207 -13.39 -13.30 -4.70
CA ASP A 207 -12.66 -14.21 -5.58
C ASP A 207 -11.16 -13.89 -5.66
N GLY A 208 -10.77 -12.74 -5.17
CA GLY A 208 -9.39 -12.29 -5.05
C GLY A 208 -9.31 -10.96 -4.34
N PHE A 209 -8.10 -10.49 -4.06
CA PHE A 209 -7.88 -9.21 -3.40
C PHE A 209 -6.49 -8.66 -3.69
N CYS A 210 -6.35 -7.33 -3.52
CA CYS A 210 -5.06 -6.64 -3.48
C CYS A 210 -4.89 -5.98 -2.11
N VAL A 211 -3.82 -6.34 -1.39
CA VAL A 211 -3.57 -5.87 -0.03
C VAL A 211 -2.08 -5.87 0.28
N GLY A 212 -1.67 -5.05 1.26
CA GLY A 212 -0.33 -5.09 1.83
C GLY A 212 -0.06 -6.35 2.65
N ALA A 213 1.21 -6.75 2.69
CA ALA A 213 1.66 -7.91 3.47
C ALA A 213 1.41 -7.72 4.99
N PRO A 214 1.20 -8.83 5.73
CA PRO A 214 1.49 -10.22 5.36
C PRO A 214 0.28 -11.02 4.83
N TRP A 215 -0.88 -10.40 4.67
CA TRP A 215 -2.17 -11.08 4.51
C TRP A 215 -2.28 -11.95 3.25
N ASN A 216 -1.51 -11.64 2.20
CA ASN A 216 -1.40 -12.48 1.01
C ASN A 216 -0.82 -13.88 1.35
N MET A 217 0.28 -13.89 2.12
CA MET A 217 0.90 -15.13 2.57
C MET A 217 0.02 -15.91 3.55
N VAL A 218 -0.75 -15.20 4.40
CA VAL A 218 -1.72 -15.85 5.29
C VAL A 218 -2.78 -16.61 4.50
N ALA A 219 -3.28 -16.06 3.39
CA ALA A 219 -4.24 -16.75 2.52
C ALA A 219 -3.62 -17.99 1.83
N VAL A 220 -2.33 -17.92 1.46
CA VAL A 220 -1.61 -19.06 0.87
C VAL A 220 -1.40 -20.18 1.92
N GLU A 221 -0.96 -19.85 3.13
CA GLU A 221 -0.73 -20.82 4.21
C GLU A 221 -2.04 -21.49 4.67
N ARG A 222 -3.18 -20.83 4.51
CA ARG A 222 -4.52 -21.40 4.70
C ARG A 222 -4.99 -22.21 3.50
N GLU A 223 -4.20 -22.34 2.46
CA GLU A 223 -4.50 -23.06 1.22
C GLU A 223 -5.75 -22.53 0.45
N VAL A 224 -6.19 -21.30 0.76
CA VAL A 224 -7.37 -20.67 0.13
C VAL A 224 -7.02 -19.71 -0.99
N GLY A 225 -5.78 -19.22 -1.02
CA GLY A 225 -5.30 -18.21 -1.96
C GLY A 225 -4.04 -18.62 -2.72
N ARG A 226 -3.85 -17.96 -3.86
CA ARG A 226 -2.62 -17.99 -4.65
C ARG A 226 -2.19 -16.57 -4.98
N ILE A 227 -0.93 -16.22 -4.67
CA ILE A 227 -0.32 -14.96 -5.08
C ILE A 227 0.01 -15.07 -6.57
N VAL A 228 -0.60 -14.20 -7.38
CA VAL A 228 -0.43 -14.21 -8.85
C VAL A 228 0.42 -13.05 -9.35
N VAL A 229 0.45 -11.93 -8.61
CA VAL A 229 1.21 -10.73 -8.96
C VAL A 229 1.67 -10.06 -7.68
N VAL A 230 2.89 -9.59 -7.63
CA VAL A 230 3.35 -8.66 -6.60
C VAL A 230 3.49 -7.26 -7.19
N LYS A 231 3.46 -6.25 -6.34
CA LYS A 231 3.58 -4.84 -6.74
C LYS A 231 4.80 -4.58 -7.63
N HIS A 232 5.93 -5.21 -7.32
CA HIS A 232 7.16 -5.14 -8.11
C HIS A 232 6.96 -5.58 -9.57
N ASP A 233 6.03 -6.51 -9.84
CA ASP A 233 5.72 -6.95 -11.20
C ASP A 233 4.88 -5.93 -11.98
N ILE A 234 4.19 -5.02 -11.28
CA ILE A 234 3.36 -3.96 -11.89
C ILE A 234 4.20 -2.72 -12.15
N TRP A 235 4.87 -2.23 -11.10
CA TRP A 235 5.77 -1.08 -11.15
C TRP A 235 6.68 -1.07 -9.91
N PRO A 236 7.98 -1.33 -10.03
CA PRO A 236 8.90 -1.48 -8.89
C PRO A 236 8.97 -0.25 -7.96
N SER A 237 8.93 0.96 -8.52
CA SER A 237 8.98 2.21 -7.75
C SER A 237 7.62 2.76 -7.35
N SER A 238 6.55 1.99 -7.51
CA SER A 238 5.20 2.41 -7.12
C SER A 238 5.14 2.85 -5.66
N PRO A 239 4.53 4.03 -5.36
CA PRO A 239 4.39 4.53 -3.99
C PRO A 239 3.46 3.62 -3.17
N GLU A 240 3.81 3.38 -1.89
CA GLU A 240 3.02 2.47 -1.04
C GLU A 240 2.40 3.18 0.16
N LYS A 241 3.19 3.48 1.17
CA LYS A 241 2.72 4.17 2.38
C LYS A 241 3.54 5.43 2.65
N VAL A 242 2.91 6.34 3.36
CA VAL A 242 3.52 7.62 3.77
C VAL A 242 3.18 7.91 5.24
N ILE A 243 3.97 8.76 5.85
CA ILE A 243 3.55 9.49 7.05
C ILE A 243 2.69 10.67 6.59
N GLY A 244 1.42 10.64 6.95
CA GLY A 244 0.50 11.75 6.72
C GLY A 244 0.30 12.59 7.96
N THR A 245 0.22 13.90 7.80
CA THR A 245 -0.14 14.84 8.88
C THR A 245 -0.98 16.00 8.33
N ARG A 246 -1.63 16.74 9.22
CA ARG A 246 -2.36 17.94 8.84
C ARG A 246 -1.38 19.10 8.57
N PRO A 247 -1.61 19.95 7.55
CA PRO A 247 -0.76 21.11 7.26
C PRO A 247 -0.60 22.05 8.46
N GLU A 248 -1.68 22.30 9.20
CA GLU A 248 -1.65 23.19 10.36
C GLU A 248 -0.86 22.59 11.52
N TRP A 249 -0.83 21.28 11.70
CA TRP A 249 0.01 20.63 12.72
C TRP A 249 1.49 20.77 12.35
N ALA A 250 1.84 20.52 11.11
CA ALA A 250 3.20 20.67 10.61
C ALA A 250 3.70 22.12 10.76
N ALA A 251 2.85 23.10 10.45
CA ALA A 251 3.18 24.52 10.60
C ALA A 251 3.31 24.97 12.06
N ALA A 252 2.50 24.38 12.97
CA ALA A 252 2.56 24.70 14.39
C ALA A 252 3.73 24.01 15.13
N HIS A 253 4.30 22.93 14.57
CA HIS A 253 5.31 22.10 15.21
C HIS A 253 6.49 21.76 14.26
N PRO A 254 7.12 22.75 13.58
CA PRO A 254 8.12 22.49 12.56
C PRO A 254 9.35 21.75 13.10
N ASP A 255 9.85 22.12 14.30
CA ASP A 255 10.99 21.46 14.94
C ASP A 255 10.68 20.02 15.35
N THR A 256 9.47 19.77 15.86
CA THR A 256 9.05 18.41 16.21
C THR A 256 8.94 17.54 14.98
N LEU A 257 8.37 18.07 13.89
CA LEU A 257 8.27 17.36 12.61
C LEU A 257 9.68 17.05 12.08
N ALA A 258 10.58 18.04 12.04
CA ALA A 258 11.94 17.83 11.52
C ALA A 258 12.67 16.72 12.29
N ARG A 259 12.66 16.76 13.62
CA ARG A 259 13.27 15.71 14.47
C ARG A 259 12.64 14.35 14.27
N LEU A 260 11.32 14.30 14.08
CA LEU A 260 10.66 13.03 13.80
C LEU A 260 11.04 12.47 12.42
N LEU A 261 11.19 13.30 11.38
CA LEU A 261 11.66 12.86 10.07
C LEU A 261 13.07 12.28 10.15
N VAL A 262 13.95 12.88 10.97
CA VAL A 262 15.31 12.34 11.26
C VAL A 262 15.20 10.96 11.92
N ALA A 263 14.33 10.82 12.93
CA ALA A 263 14.12 9.55 13.61
C ALA A 263 13.57 8.45 12.67
N LEU A 264 12.61 8.80 11.82
CA LEU A 264 12.03 7.90 10.82
C LEU A 264 13.06 7.45 9.77
N ASP A 265 13.91 8.38 9.31
CA ASP A 265 14.96 8.04 8.33
C ASP A 265 16.00 7.08 8.93
N ALA A 266 16.44 7.33 10.16
CA ALA A 266 17.35 6.43 10.87
C ALA A 266 16.74 5.04 11.10
N ALA A 267 15.44 4.97 11.42
CA ALA A 267 14.71 3.71 11.53
C ALA A 267 14.56 3.02 10.17
N ALA A 268 14.29 3.75 9.10
CA ALA A 268 14.20 3.21 7.74
C ALA A 268 15.54 2.59 7.29
N GLN A 269 16.66 3.28 7.56
CA GLN A 269 18.01 2.74 7.33
C GLN A 269 18.24 1.44 8.09
N TRP A 270 17.81 1.37 9.35
CA TRP A 270 17.93 0.17 10.17
C TRP A 270 17.06 -0.96 9.62
N CYS A 271 15.79 -0.68 9.27
CA CYS A 271 14.86 -1.66 8.70
C CYS A 271 15.34 -2.20 7.34
N ASP A 272 16.06 -1.42 6.56
CA ASP A 272 16.51 -1.83 5.22
C ASP A 272 17.67 -2.82 5.24
N ARG A 273 18.42 -2.89 6.34
CA ARG A 273 19.53 -3.84 6.50
C ARG A 273 19.03 -5.26 6.66
N ILE A 274 19.53 -6.16 5.83
CA ILE A 274 19.08 -7.57 5.81
C ILE A 274 19.34 -8.28 7.15
N GLU A 275 20.44 -7.95 7.82
CA GLU A 275 20.81 -8.50 9.13
C GLU A 275 19.80 -8.17 10.24
N ASN A 276 19.05 -7.07 10.11
CA ASN A 276 18.05 -6.63 11.08
C ASN A 276 16.65 -7.22 10.82
N ARG A 277 16.41 -7.86 9.67
CA ARG A 277 15.07 -8.32 9.27
C ARG A 277 14.48 -9.37 10.21
N THR A 278 15.28 -10.18 10.86
CA THR A 278 14.79 -11.17 11.84
C THR A 278 14.34 -10.46 13.12
N GLU A 279 15.12 -9.53 13.65
CA GLU A 279 14.75 -8.73 14.83
C GLU A 279 13.52 -7.87 14.53
N LEU A 280 13.47 -7.27 13.33
CA LEU A 280 12.29 -6.53 12.85
C LEU A 280 11.04 -7.42 12.85
N ALA A 281 11.15 -8.66 12.34
CA ALA A 281 10.03 -9.59 12.32
C ALA A 281 9.52 -9.92 13.72
N GLU A 282 10.41 -10.18 14.67
CA GLU A 282 10.08 -10.45 16.05
C GLU A 282 9.37 -9.25 16.72
N MET A 283 9.89 -8.04 16.48
CA MET A 283 9.32 -6.79 16.99
C MET A 283 7.90 -6.55 16.45
N VAL A 284 7.70 -6.59 15.14
CA VAL A 284 6.39 -6.29 14.56
C VAL A 284 5.35 -7.39 14.77
N ALA A 285 5.79 -8.61 15.13
CA ALA A 285 4.91 -9.71 15.53
C ALA A 285 4.44 -9.63 17.00
N MET A 286 4.97 -8.69 17.79
CA MET A 286 4.52 -8.51 19.18
C MET A 286 3.02 -8.16 19.24
N PRO A 287 2.33 -8.57 20.33
CA PRO A 287 0.93 -8.19 20.54
C PRO A 287 0.71 -6.67 20.45
N GLY A 288 -0.35 -6.28 19.76
CA GLY A 288 -0.67 -4.86 19.53
C GLY A 288 -0.13 -4.27 18.22
N TYR A 289 0.77 -4.96 17.52
CA TYR A 289 1.27 -4.56 16.19
C TYR A 289 0.62 -5.41 15.09
N ILE A 290 1.36 -6.34 14.49
CA ILE A 290 0.88 -7.15 13.36
C ILE A 290 0.62 -8.56 13.89
N GLU A 291 -0.62 -8.88 14.15
CA GLU A 291 -1.04 -10.16 14.71
C GLU A 291 -1.12 -11.24 13.62
N ALA A 292 0.02 -11.51 12.97
CA ALA A 292 0.18 -12.59 12.00
C ALA A 292 1.31 -13.52 12.45
N PRO A 293 1.38 -14.78 11.97
CA PRO A 293 2.43 -15.72 12.37
C PRO A 293 3.83 -15.19 12.09
N LEU A 294 4.70 -15.25 13.10
CA LEU A 294 6.09 -14.74 13.03
C LEU A 294 6.87 -15.32 11.83
N ASP A 295 6.69 -16.62 11.53
CA ASP A 295 7.37 -17.26 10.40
C ASP A 295 6.93 -16.63 9.06
N ILE A 296 5.66 -16.33 8.90
CA ILE A 296 5.14 -15.64 7.71
C ILE A 296 5.77 -14.24 7.61
N ILE A 297 5.73 -13.47 8.70
CA ILE A 297 6.30 -12.13 8.76
C ILE A 297 7.78 -12.15 8.35
N ARG A 298 8.56 -13.07 8.94
CA ARG A 298 10.00 -13.21 8.66
C ARG A 298 10.27 -13.52 7.19
N ARG A 299 9.58 -14.52 6.62
CA ARG A 299 9.74 -14.89 5.21
C ARG A 299 9.40 -13.73 4.27
N VAL A 300 8.32 -13.04 4.53
CA VAL A 300 7.91 -11.87 3.73
C VAL A 300 8.95 -10.75 3.80
N LEU A 301 9.47 -10.43 4.99
CA LEU A 301 10.52 -9.41 5.15
C LEU A 301 11.83 -9.82 4.46
N LEU A 302 12.12 -11.11 4.34
CA LEU A 302 13.29 -11.64 3.60
C LEU A 302 13.03 -11.77 2.09
N GLY A 303 11.80 -11.47 1.62
CA GLY A 303 11.43 -11.64 0.22
C GLY A 303 11.25 -13.10 -0.20
N GLU A 304 11.01 -14.01 0.74
CA GLU A 304 10.84 -15.44 0.53
C GLU A 304 9.37 -15.83 0.53
N PHE A 305 8.80 -16.11 -0.63
CA PHE A 305 7.39 -16.42 -0.78
C PHE A 305 7.13 -17.91 -1.04
N THR A 306 6.07 -18.40 -0.40
CA THR A 306 5.29 -19.51 -0.94
C THR A 306 4.10 -18.89 -1.63
N VAL A 307 3.92 -19.13 -2.93
CA VAL A 307 2.88 -18.42 -3.72
C VAL A 307 1.59 -19.22 -3.88
N ASP A 308 1.61 -20.52 -3.56
CA ASP A 308 0.45 -21.40 -3.66
C ASP A 308 0.52 -22.59 -2.68
N ARG A 309 -0.61 -23.30 -2.56
CA ARG A 309 -0.75 -24.50 -1.73
C ARG A 309 0.15 -25.70 -2.14
N ARG A 310 0.73 -25.67 -3.36
CA ARG A 310 1.67 -26.70 -3.84
C ARG A 310 3.08 -26.46 -3.31
N GLY A 311 3.30 -25.34 -2.61
CA GLY A 311 4.58 -24.96 -2.05
C GLY A 311 5.54 -24.31 -3.06
N THR A 312 5.02 -23.80 -4.18
CA THR A 312 5.83 -23.08 -5.17
C THR A 312 6.52 -21.89 -4.53
N LYS A 313 7.85 -21.81 -4.68
CA LYS A 313 8.68 -20.75 -4.09
C LYS A 313 8.96 -19.65 -5.09
N ARG A 314 8.95 -18.40 -4.60
CA ARG A 314 9.42 -17.24 -5.33
C ARG A 314 10.25 -16.37 -4.40
N THR A 315 11.42 -15.92 -4.86
CA THR A 315 12.27 -14.98 -4.11
C THR A 315 12.22 -13.62 -4.79
N ILE A 316 11.96 -12.58 -3.99
CA ILE A 316 11.86 -11.18 -4.43
C ILE A 316 12.67 -10.34 -3.44
N PRO A 317 13.98 -10.13 -3.69
CA PRO A 317 14.89 -9.48 -2.73
C PRO A 317 14.43 -8.07 -2.32
N ASP A 318 13.83 -7.34 -3.25
CA ASP A 318 13.34 -5.97 -3.07
C ASP A 318 11.83 -5.89 -2.89
N TYR A 319 11.23 -6.95 -2.31
CA TYR A 319 9.79 -6.91 -1.99
C TYR A 319 9.44 -5.78 -1.02
N PHE A 320 10.31 -5.52 -0.04
CA PHE A 320 10.30 -4.31 0.78
C PHE A 320 11.62 -3.57 0.63
N VAL A 321 11.53 -2.31 0.23
CA VAL A 321 12.63 -1.34 0.24
C VAL A 321 12.24 -0.22 1.19
N PHE A 322 12.92 -0.15 2.35
CA PHE A 322 12.56 0.83 3.38
C PHE A 322 13.34 2.14 3.25
N HIS A 323 14.56 2.14 2.70
CA HIS A 323 15.41 3.32 2.64
C HIS A 323 16.17 3.48 1.33
N LYS A 324 16.81 2.41 0.78
CA LYS A 324 17.68 2.52 -0.39
C LYS A 324 16.99 3.19 -1.57
N ASP A 325 17.76 3.79 -2.48
CA ASP A 325 17.26 4.46 -3.68
C ASP A 325 16.22 5.54 -3.38
N PHE A 326 16.44 6.27 -2.29
CA PHE A 326 15.55 7.33 -1.83
C PHE A 326 14.09 6.86 -1.61
N ALA A 327 13.88 5.66 -1.12
CA ALA A 327 12.54 5.11 -0.90
C ALA A 327 11.72 5.89 0.15
N THR A 328 12.39 6.67 1.02
CA THR A 328 11.74 7.53 2.01
C THR A 328 11.38 8.93 1.47
N PHE A 329 11.85 9.27 0.27
CA PHE A 329 11.62 10.59 -0.31
C PHE A 329 10.20 10.71 -0.91
N PRO A 330 9.38 11.70 -0.50
CA PRO A 330 8.04 11.90 -1.03
C PRO A 330 8.10 12.56 -2.42
N ARG A 331 8.25 11.74 -3.46
CA ARG A 331 8.46 12.18 -4.85
C ARG A 331 7.17 12.70 -5.47
N VAL A 332 7.17 13.93 -5.93
CA VAL A 332 5.99 14.60 -6.52
C VAL A 332 5.47 13.89 -7.77
N SER A 333 6.34 13.32 -8.60
CA SER A 333 5.91 12.51 -9.76
C SER A 333 5.03 11.32 -9.37
N GLN A 334 5.25 10.71 -8.21
CA GLN A 334 4.39 9.62 -7.69
C GLN A 334 3.00 10.13 -7.26
N ALA A 335 2.92 11.34 -6.67
CA ALA A 335 1.63 11.97 -6.40
C ALA A 335 0.87 12.29 -7.70
N LEU A 336 1.56 12.76 -8.72
CA LEU A 336 0.98 13.06 -10.03
C LEU A 336 0.57 11.78 -10.78
N TRP A 337 1.33 10.69 -10.68
CA TRP A 337 0.89 9.39 -11.19
C TRP A 337 -0.40 8.91 -10.47
N THR A 338 -0.46 9.05 -9.17
CA THR A 338 -1.69 8.75 -8.40
C THR A 338 -2.87 9.58 -8.91
N TYR A 339 -2.67 10.88 -9.13
CA TYR A 339 -3.69 11.74 -9.71
C TYR A 339 -4.10 11.29 -11.11
N SER A 340 -3.15 10.89 -11.96
CA SER A 340 -3.46 10.35 -13.29
C SER A 340 -4.38 9.12 -13.22
N GLN A 341 -4.20 8.24 -12.22
CA GLN A 341 -5.10 7.10 -12.02
C GLN A 341 -6.48 7.54 -11.50
N MET A 342 -6.57 8.57 -10.65
CA MET A 342 -7.87 9.15 -10.24
C MET A 342 -8.62 9.72 -11.45
N VAL A 343 -7.92 10.39 -12.36
CA VAL A 343 -8.49 10.87 -13.63
C VAL A 343 -8.90 9.70 -14.52
N ARG A 344 -8.01 8.73 -14.72
CA ARG A 344 -8.28 7.54 -15.55
C ARG A 344 -9.55 6.80 -15.14
N TRP A 345 -9.83 6.74 -13.84
CA TRP A 345 -10.98 6.02 -13.30
C TRP A 345 -12.18 6.90 -12.98
N GLY A 346 -12.22 8.13 -13.51
CA GLY A 346 -13.35 9.03 -13.37
C GLY A 346 -13.64 9.47 -11.95
N GLN A 347 -12.63 9.49 -11.07
CA GLN A 347 -12.76 9.97 -9.70
C GLN A 347 -12.45 11.46 -9.57
N ALA A 348 -11.66 12.02 -10.48
CA ALA A 348 -11.33 13.43 -10.59
C ALA A 348 -11.29 13.86 -12.05
N ALA A 349 -11.64 15.12 -12.32
CA ALA A 349 -11.43 15.73 -13.62
C ALA A 349 -9.95 16.13 -13.77
N TYR A 350 -9.40 16.01 -15.00
CA TYR A 350 -8.11 16.59 -15.30
C TYR A 350 -8.21 18.11 -15.36
N SER A 351 -7.31 18.79 -14.68
CA SER A 351 -6.98 20.20 -14.88
C SER A 351 -5.59 20.51 -14.33
N PRO A 352 -4.90 21.55 -14.85
CA PRO A 352 -3.64 22.02 -14.27
C PRO A 352 -3.75 22.41 -12.79
N GLU A 353 -4.89 22.98 -12.39
CA GLU A 353 -5.18 23.32 -10.99
C GLU A 353 -5.25 22.08 -10.11
N ASN A 354 -5.98 21.05 -10.55
CA ASN A 354 -6.07 19.78 -9.82
C ASN A 354 -4.72 19.06 -9.78
N ALA A 355 -3.92 19.12 -10.83
CA ALA A 355 -2.57 18.59 -10.84
C ALA A 355 -1.68 19.29 -9.79
N ALA A 356 -1.75 20.62 -9.69
CA ALA A 356 -1.04 21.38 -8.68
C ALA A 356 -1.51 21.04 -7.25
N LYS A 357 -2.82 20.91 -7.03
CA LYS A 357 -3.38 20.43 -5.74
C LYS A 357 -2.88 19.03 -5.39
N ALA A 358 -2.92 18.09 -6.33
CA ALA A 358 -2.42 16.73 -6.13
C ALA A 358 -0.94 16.72 -5.74
N ALA A 359 -0.11 17.50 -6.47
CA ALA A 359 1.31 17.66 -6.19
C ALA A 359 1.58 18.19 -4.78
N SER A 360 0.76 19.14 -4.28
CA SER A 360 0.92 19.75 -2.96
C SER A 360 0.67 18.79 -1.78
N GLY A 361 0.07 17.63 -2.05
CA GLY A 361 -0.07 16.56 -1.07
C GLY A 361 1.26 15.94 -0.63
N TYR A 362 2.30 16.03 -1.46
CA TYR A 362 3.65 15.57 -1.12
C TYR A 362 4.56 16.76 -0.83
N ARG A 363 5.39 16.65 0.22
CA ARG A 363 6.18 17.77 0.75
C ARG A 363 7.68 17.45 0.81
N PRO A 364 8.33 17.32 -0.37
CA PRO A 364 9.79 17.15 -0.44
C PRO A 364 10.57 18.31 0.17
N ASP A 365 10.00 19.50 0.23
CA ASP A 365 10.57 20.66 0.89
C ASP A 365 10.76 20.44 2.40
N LEU A 366 9.76 19.88 3.09
CA LEU A 366 9.83 19.53 4.51
C LEU A 366 10.84 18.40 4.76
N TYR A 367 10.89 17.43 3.86
CA TYR A 367 11.89 16.35 3.92
C TYR A 367 13.32 16.90 3.84
N ARG A 368 13.60 17.76 2.84
CA ARG A 368 14.94 18.38 2.69
C ARG A 368 15.30 19.32 3.83
N ALA A 369 14.32 20.06 4.35
CA ALA A 369 14.55 20.93 5.50
C ALA A 369 14.97 20.13 6.75
N ALA A 370 14.43 18.92 6.94
CA ALA A 370 14.75 18.06 8.08
C ALA A 370 16.07 17.29 7.92
N LEU A 371 16.28 16.67 6.75
CA LEU A 371 17.37 15.70 6.53
C LEU A 371 18.57 16.29 5.77
N GLY A 372 18.38 17.43 5.12
CA GLY A 372 19.38 18.03 4.26
C GLY A 372 19.32 17.54 2.81
N SER A 373 19.82 18.36 1.89
CA SER A 373 19.77 18.06 0.45
C SER A 373 20.62 16.86 0.02
N GLY A 374 21.60 16.45 0.82
CA GLY A 374 22.43 15.27 0.55
C GLY A 374 21.69 13.93 0.71
N PHE A 375 20.53 13.94 1.39
CA PHE A 375 19.69 12.76 1.62
C PHE A 375 18.48 12.68 0.69
N ALA A 376 18.40 13.54 -0.31
CA ALA A 376 17.29 13.64 -1.23
C ALA A 376 17.77 13.67 -2.67
N PRO A 377 16.98 13.20 -3.65
CA PRO A 377 17.26 13.47 -5.05
C PRO A 377 17.27 14.97 -5.34
N THR A 378 17.98 15.38 -6.38
CA THR A 378 18.01 16.78 -6.81
C THR A 378 16.66 17.27 -7.32
N GLU A 379 15.88 16.37 -7.93
CA GLU A 379 14.61 16.68 -8.55
C GLU A 379 13.42 16.06 -7.78
N ASP A 380 12.36 16.84 -7.62
CA ASP A 380 11.09 16.40 -7.01
C ASP A 380 10.25 15.55 -7.96
N ARG A 381 10.48 15.72 -9.25
CA ARG A 381 9.78 15.04 -10.33
C ARG A 381 10.77 14.31 -11.22
N ARG A 382 10.34 13.18 -11.74
CA ARG A 382 11.03 12.45 -12.81
C ARG A 382 10.01 11.79 -13.72
N VAL A 383 10.46 11.36 -14.88
CA VAL A 383 9.71 10.43 -15.71
C VAL A 383 9.76 9.06 -15.05
N GLU A 384 8.61 8.48 -14.73
CA GLU A 384 8.51 7.18 -14.05
C GLU A 384 8.34 6.06 -15.09
N GLY A 385 8.92 4.89 -14.80
CA GLY A 385 8.87 3.74 -15.71
C GLY A 385 9.85 3.79 -16.87
N TYR A 386 10.76 4.75 -16.90
CA TYR A 386 11.73 4.92 -18.00
C TYR A 386 12.97 4.02 -17.84
N GLU A 387 13.47 3.90 -16.62
CA GLU A 387 14.68 3.12 -16.32
C GLU A 387 14.42 1.62 -16.45
N GLN A 388 15.44 0.84 -16.89
CA GLN A 388 15.29 -0.60 -17.17
C GLN A 388 14.78 -1.39 -15.94
N GLY A 389 15.15 -1.03 -14.73
CA GLY A 389 14.74 -1.68 -13.47
C GLY A 389 13.44 -1.15 -12.88
N ASP A 390 12.78 -0.18 -13.52
CA ASP A 390 11.61 0.52 -12.99
C ASP A 390 10.42 0.58 -13.96
N ARG A 391 10.34 -0.32 -14.93
CA ARG A 391 9.31 -0.31 -15.95
C ARG A 391 7.95 -0.74 -15.42
N PHE A 392 6.88 -0.08 -15.91
CA PHE A 392 5.53 -0.60 -15.76
C PHE A 392 5.35 -1.92 -16.53
N MET A 393 4.49 -2.79 -16.03
CA MET A 393 4.22 -4.12 -16.63
C MET A 393 3.79 -4.08 -18.09
N ASP A 394 3.18 -2.99 -18.54
CA ASP A 394 2.71 -2.79 -19.90
C ASP A 394 3.69 -1.95 -20.77
N GLY A 395 4.88 -1.65 -20.23
CA GLY A 395 5.93 -0.90 -20.90
C GLY A 395 5.65 0.61 -21.05
N ARG A 396 4.57 1.11 -20.43
CA ARG A 396 4.27 2.55 -20.47
C ARG A 396 5.28 3.35 -19.67
N VAL A 397 5.36 4.62 -19.99
CA VAL A 397 6.18 5.61 -19.29
C VAL A 397 5.24 6.72 -18.83
N PHE A 398 5.36 7.14 -17.58
CA PHE A 398 4.60 8.26 -17.04
C PHE A 398 5.47 9.51 -16.97
N ASP A 399 5.13 10.49 -17.80
CA ASP A 399 5.70 11.82 -17.72
C ASP A 399 4.72 12.74 -16.97
N PRO A 400 5.13 13.31 -15.81
CA PRO A 400 4.26 14.15 -15.01
C PRO A 400 3.85 15.48 -15.68
N ASP A 401 4.47 15.85 -16.79
CA ASP A 401 4.15 17.08 -17.52
C ASP A 401 3.09 16.86 -18.62
N VAL A 402 2.74 15.61 -18.94
CA VAL A 402 1.76 15.25 -19.98
C VAL A 402 0.69 14.28 -19.49
N ILE A 403 0.15 14.53 -18.29
CA ILE A 403 -0.80 13.64 -17.59
C ILE A 403 -2.03 13.31 -18.45
N GLU A 404 -2.62 14.29 -19.13
CA GLU A 404 -3.82 14.11 -19.96
C GLU A 404 -3.56 13.10 -21.08
N ALA A 405 -2.49 13.31 -21.86
CA ALA A 405 -2.08 12.40 -22.92
C ALA A 405 -1.75 10.99 -22.39
N TYR A 406 -1.15 10.89 -21.20
CA TYR A 406 -0.91 9.60 -20.55
C TYR A 406 -2.20 8.85 -20.28
N VAL A 407 -3.23 9.53 -19.74
CA VAL A 407 -4.54 8.94 -19.44
C VAL A 407 -5.29 8.56 -20.70
N GLU A 408 -5.33 9.43 -21.70
CA GLU A 408 -5.98 9.18 -23.00
C GLU A 408 -5.36 8.00 -23.76
N GLY A 409 -4.07 7.75 -23.56
CA GLY A 409 -3.36 6.62 -24.13
C GLY A 409 -3.81 5.24 -23.65
N PHE A 410 -4.64 5.14 -22.60
CA PHE A 410 -5.16 3.85 -22.14
C PHE A 410 -6.44 3.41 -22.87
N PRO A 411 -6.52 2.17 -23.36
CA PRO A 411 -7.72 1.67 -24.05
C PRO A 411 -8.90 1.44 -23.06
N ILE A 412 -8.60 1.29 -21.77
CA ILE A 412 -9.61 1.09 -20.72
C ILE A 412 -9.47 2.21 -19.69
N HIS A 413 -10.51 3.00 -19.57
CA HIS A 413 -10.68 4.09 -18.60
C HIS A 413 -12.17 4.33 -18.32
N SER A 414 -12.50 4.96 -17.21
CA SER A 414 -13.86 5.39 -16.86
C SER A 414 -13.98 6.90 -17.07
N ARG A 415 -15.13 7.37 -17.58
CA ARG A 415 -15.43 8.81 -17.69
C ARG A 415 -16.20 9.27 -16.45
N LEU A 416 -16.03 10.53 -16.07
CA LEU A 416 -16.90 11.16 -15.10
C LEU A 416 -18.36 11.15 -15.62
N PRO A 417 -19.37 10.94 -14.76
CA PRO A 417 -20.78 10.94 -15.19
C PRO A 417 -21.20 12.22 -15.93
N GLN A 418 -20.60 13.35 -15.63
CA GLN A 418 -20.86 14.64 -16.28
C GLN A 418 -20.22 14.76 -17.67
N ASP A 419 -19.29 13.87 -18.04
CA ASP A 419 -18.66 13.81 -19.37
C ASP A 419 -19.43 12.85 -20.31
N LEU A 420 -20.46 12.17 -19.81
CA LEU A 420 -21.37 11.40 -20.65
C LEU A 420 -22.29 12.37 -21.38
N PRO A 421 -22.40 12.30 -22.73
CA PRO A 421 -23.40 13.08 -23.45
C PRO A 421 -24.77 12.78 -22.83
N LEU A 422 -25.52 13.83 -22.49
CA LEU A 422 -26.92 13.72 -22.06
C LEU A 422 -27.62 12.80 -23.09
N GLN A 423 -28.05 11.63 -22.67
CA GLN A 423 -28.97 10.83 -23.48
C GLN A 423 -30.26 11.67 -23.55
N VAL A 424 -30.41 12.40 -24.64
CA VAL A 424 -31.70 12.99 -24.99
C VAL A 424 -32.63 11.79 -25.19
N PRO A 425 -33.72 11.65 -24.44
CA PRO A 425 -34.69 10.63 -24.74
C PRO A 425 -35.09 10.80 -26.20
N ASP A 426 -35.06 9.72 -26.97
CA ASP A 426 -35.62 9.70 -28.30
C ASP A 426 -37.13 9.82 -28.12
N ASP A 427 -37.62 11.07 -28.16
CA ASP A 427 -39.06 11.35 -28.17
C ASP A 427 -39.56 10.87 -29.53
N GLY A 428 -39.78 9.55 -29.60
CA GLY A 428 -40.43 8.91 -30.74
C GLY A 428 -41.77 9.58 -31.00
N VAL A 429 -41.82 10.35 -32.10
CA VAL A 429 -43.05 10.80 -32.73
C VAL A 429 -43.55 9.70 -33.64
#